data_26ce0c067f235a6e703c376420d7824e
#
_entry.id   26ce0c067f235a6e703c376420d7824e
#
_cell.length_a   1.000
_cell.length_b   1.000
_cell.length_c   1.000
_cell.angle_alpha   90.00
_cell.angle_beta   90.00
_cell.angle_gamma   90.00
#
_symmetry.space_group_name_H-M   'P 1'
#
loop_
_entity.id
_entity.type
_entity.pdbx_description
1 polymer ?
#
loop_
_entity_poly.entity_id
_entity_poly.type
_entity_poly.pdbx_seq_one_letter_code
_entity_poly.pdbx_strand_id
1 'polypeptide(L)'
;MRSDPRVAQIVSDSGAYSDKEPLLLASGKIGIYYSNTELTLRDGNAYKKHENDSLAMLNYALEREFAEPTFAEIIDALTERVKPLLSDRYEEVAIAGGQTRDWLFSGPVAARLAIPHISLYKDGKIELIYGPGEAELEPRLRKSYAVHIGDLITSGSSTYSPLENPSTGWVPMLRAAGVTVDNSFTVVSRLQGGEENLAQGNVQSNSLVFIDEDFLRKHSKNPERAVAYKKDPDAWSEQYLRENGALAFIANFDPNGKNLVRARRFLEHHSHILKDAGRMKGLEAAVLEQFGKPLDEIVVVGGK
;
A
#
# COMPACT_ATOMS: atom_id res chain seq x y z
N MET A 1 9.72 -17.39 2.79
CA MET A 1 9.93 -16.05 3.37
C MET A 1 9.45 -16.07 4.80
N ARG A 2 10.06 -15.34 5.71
CA ARG A 2 9.66 -15.31 7.13
C ARG A 2 9.58 -13.88 7.62
N SER A 3 8.48 -13.52 8.28
CA SER A 3 8.29 -12.21 8.89
C SER A 3 9.29 -11.97 10.03
N ASP A 4 9.71 -10.71 10.17
CA ASP A 4 10.40 -10.26 11.39
C ASP A 4 9.38 -10.24 12.54
N PRO A 5 9.58 -11.01 13.61
CA PRO A 5 8.56 -11.17 14.65
C PRO A 5 8.35 -9.88 15.48
N ARG A 6 9.36 -9.01 15.61
CA ARG A 6 9.25 -7.73 16.32
C ARG A 6 8.41 -6.76 15.50
N VAL A 7 8.75 -6.61 14.22
CA VAL A 7 8.00 -5.71 13.31
C VAL A 7 6.58 -6.19 13.12
N ALA A 8 6.34 -7.50 13.01
CA ALA A 8 4.99 -8.07 12.93
C ALA A 8 4.14 -7.71 14.16
N GLN A 9 4.73 -7.75 15.37
CA GLN A 9 4.06 -7.33 16.59
C GLN A 9 3.76 -5.82 16.58
N ILE A 10 4.71 -4.97 16.16
CA ILE A 10 4.51 -3.51 16.04
C ILE A 10 3.39 -3.20 15.05
N VAL A 11 3.36 -3.84 13.89
CA VAL A 11 2.32 -3.68 12.85
C VAL A 11 0.93 -4.04 13.41
N SER A 12 0.85 -5.06 14.24
CA SER A 12 -0.39 -5.45 14.92
C SER A 12 -0.79 -4.44 16.01
N ASP A 13 0.11 -4.11 16.92
CA ASP A 13 -0.19 -3.30 18.12
C ASP A 13 -0.45 -1.82 17.79
N SER A 14 0.14 -1.30 16.73
CA SER A 14 -0.14 0.05 16.23
C SER A 14 -1.50 0.17 15.52
N GLY A 15 -2.15 -0.96 15.21
CA GLY A 15 -3.34 -1.00 14.36
C GLY A 15 -3.04 -0.84 12.87
N ALA A 16 -1.75 -0.85 12.48
CA ALA A 16 -1.33 -0.85 11.07
C ALA A 16 -1.85 -2.08 10.31
N TYR A 17 -2.01 -3.21 11.00
CA TYR A 17 -2.91 -4.29 10.61
C TYR A 17 -4.16 -4.26 11.46
N SER A 18 -5.33 -4.39 10.87
CA SER A 18 -6.57 -4.49 11.62
C SER A 18 -7.61 -5.33 10.88
N ASP A 19 -8.24 -6.27 11.61
CA ASP A 19 -9.47 -6.90 11.17
C ASP A 19 -10.58 -5.85 11.10
N LYS A 20 -11.36 -5.94 10.05
CA LYS A 20 -12.54 -5.09 9.84
C LYS A 20 -13.77 -5.96 9.65
N GLU A 21 -14.93 -5.42 9.93
CA GLU A 21 -16.14 -5.89 9.29
C GLU A 21 -15.96 -5.74 7.77
N PRO A 22 -16.61 -6.59 6.97
CA PRO A 22 -16.48 -6.54 5.52
C PRO A 22 -16.70 -5.12 4.98
N LEU A 23 -15.77 -4.64 4.18
CA LEU A 23 -15.76 -3.30 3.61
C LEU A 23 -15.44 -3.34 2.10
N LEU A 24 -15.87 -2.30 1.37
CA LEU A 24 -15.53 -2.19 -0.05
C LEU A 24 -14.14 -1.56 -0.22
N LEU A 25 -13.28 -2.28 -0.91
CA LEU A 25 -11.98 -1.79 -1.37
C LEU A 25 -12.14 -0.81 -2.55
N ALA A 26 -11.10 -0.07 -2.88
CA ALA A 26 -11.11 0.84 -4.03
C ALA A 26 -11.38 0.13 -5.38
N SER A 27 -11.03 -1.15 -5.47
CA SER A 27 -11.32 -2.02 -6.61
C SER A 27 -12.79 -2.45 -6.72
N GLY A 28 -13.62 -2.21 -5.71
CA GLY A 28 -14.98 -2.75 -5.59
C GLY A 28 -15.04 -4.16 -5.00
N LYS A 29 -13.92 -4.83 -4.77
CA LYS A 29 -13.88 -6.12 -4.07
C LYS A 29 -14.13 -5.94 -2.58
N ILE A 30 -14.57 -7.02 -1.92
CA ILE A 30 -14.78 -7.03 -0.47
C ILE A 30 -13.43 -7.28 0.22
N GLY A 31 -13.13 -6.53 1.28
CA GLY A 31 -12.00 -6.73 2.15
C GLY A 31 -12.45 -6.94 3.59
N ILE A 32 -11.73 -7.77 4.36
CA ILE A 32 -12.02 -8.04 5.78
C ILE A 32 -10.87 -7.67 6.70
N TYR A 33 -9.73 -7.30 6.15
CA TYR A 33 -8.63 -6.70 6.90
C TYR A 33 -8.02 -5.56 6.09
N TYR A 34 -7.41 -4.65 6.80
CA TYR A 34 -6.77 -3.47 6.24
C TYR A 34 -5.36 -3.33 6.78
N SER A 35 -4.44 -2.90 5.92
CA SER A 35 -3.06 -2.60 6.31
C SER A 35 -2.79 -1.13 6.02
N ASN A 36 -2.39 -0.41 7.06
CA ASN A 36 -2.09 1.02 7.01
C ASN A 36 -0.83 1.33 7.81
N THR A 37 0.31 1.20 7.16
CA THR A 37 1.63 1.31 7.77
C THR A 37 1.91 2.65 8.44
N GLU A 38 1.24 3.72 7.98
CA GLU A 38 1.35 5.06 8.57
C GLU A 38 0.90 5.11 10.04
N LEU A 39 0.06 4.17 10.48
CA LEU A 39 -0.35 4.09 11.88
C LEU A 39 0.79 3.72 12.84
N THR A 40 1.90 3.20 12.33
CA THR A 40 3.12 2.96 13.12
C THR A 40 3.77 4.26 13.61
N LEU A 41 3.47 5.41 12.97
CA LEU A 41 3.95 6.72 13.40
C LEU A 41 3.17 7.28 14.61
N ARG A 42 1.97 6.74 14.90
CA ARG A 42 1.09 7.17 16.01
C ARG A 42 0.82 8.68 16.05
N ASP A 43 0.65 9.30 14.89
CA ASP A 43 0.55 10.75 14.72
C ASP A 43 -0.80 11.26 14.23
N GLY A 44 -1.80 10.37 14.09
CA GLY A 44 -3.13 10.72 13.62
C GLY A 44 -3.18 11.23 12.16
N ASN A 45 -2.23 10.84 11.34
CA ASN A 45 -2.05 11.27 9.94
C ASN A 45 -1.49 12.70 9.76
N ALA A 46 -0.75 13.21 10.74
CA ALA A 46 -0.14 14.54 10.65
C ALA A 46 0.85 14.67 9.46
N TYR A 47 1.42 13.55 8.99
CA TYR A 47 2.30 13.51 7.81
C TYR A 47 1.63 14.08 6.53
N LYS A 48 0.31 14.04 6.41
CA LYS A 48 -0.42 14.46 5.19
C LYS A 48 -0.18 15.90 4.79
N LYS A 49 0.16 16.77 5.74
CA LYS A 49 0.54 18.17 5.44
C LYS A 49 1.81 18.27 4.59
N HIS A 50 2.60 17.20 4.51
CA HIS A 50 3.85 17.11 3.75
C HIS A 50 3.77 16.24 2.50
N GLU A 51 2.58 15.80 2.09
CA GLU A 51 2.39 14.81 1.01
C GLU A 51 2.96 15.21 -0.35
N ASN A 52 3.22 16.48 -0.58
CA ASN A 52 3.77 17.01 -1.83
C ASN A 52 5.18 17.62 -1.68
N ASP A 53 5.81 17.44 -0.53
CA ASP A 53 7.13 17.97 -0.21
C ASP A 53 7.98 16.86 0.44
N SER A 54 8.86 16.26 -0.36
CA SER A 54 9.66 15.13 0.08
C SER A 54 10.68 15.50 1.15
N LEU A 55 11.25 16.71 1.09
CA LEU A 55 12.20 17.18 2.10
C LEU A 55 11.51 17.45 3.44
N ALA A 56 10.34 18.10 3.40
CA ALA A 56 9.54 18.29 4.61
C ALA A 56 9.06 16.95 5.18
N MET A 57 8.69 15.98 4.31
CA MET A 57 8.33 14.64 4.72
C MET A 57 9.49 13.90 5.38
N LEU A 58 10.70 14.00 4.82
CA LEU A 58 11.90 13.39 5.39
C LEU A 58 12.18 13.96 6.79
N ASN A 59 12.21 15.27 6.93
CA ASN A 59 12.43 15.91 8.22
C ASN A 59 11.39 15.49 9.26
N TYR A 60 10.12 15.44 8.86
CA TYR A 60 9.04 14.97 9.69
C TYR A 60 9.23 13.49 10.11
N ALA A 61 9.61 12.63 9.18
CA ALA A 61 9.85 11.20 9.47
C ALA A 61 11.00 11.00 10.46
N LEU A 62 12.06 11.80 10.36
CA LEU A 62 13.18 11.79 11.32
C LEU A 62 12.76 12.27 12.72
N GLU A 63 11.93 13.30 12.80
CA GLU A 63 11.35 13.73 14.08
C GLU A 63 10.48 12.62 14.70
N ARG A 64 9.68 11.92 13.88
CA ARG A 64 8.85 10.80 14.34
C ARG A 64 9.70 9.60 14.76
N GLU A 65 10.76 9.28 14.06
CA GLU A 65 11.71 8.22 14.41
C GLU A 65 12.33 8.47 15.80
N PHE A 66 12.70 9.70 16.09
CA PHE A 66 13.22 10.09 17.41
C PHE A 66 12.14 9.99 18.50
N ALA A 67 10.90 10.39 18.20
CA ALA A 67 9.81 10.48 19.18
C ALA A 67 9.08 9.15 19.43
N GLU A 68 9.09 8.20 18.47
CA GLU A 68 8.31 6.97 18.51
C GLU A 68 9.24 5.73 18.40
N PRO A 69 9.60 5.11 19.55
CA PRO A 69 10.55 4.00 19.56
C PRO A 69 10.14 2.80 18.68
N THR A 70 8.85 2.51 18.60
CA THR A 70 8.35 1.39 17.77
C THR A 70 8.51 1.68 16.27
N PHE A 71 8.40 2.93 15.85
CA PHE A 71 8.70 3.33 14.49
C PHE A 71 10.22 3.25 14.22
N ALA A 72 11.06 3.69 15.18
CA ALA A 72 12.51 3.55 15.08
C ALA A 72 12.95 2.08 14.91
N GLU A 73 12.32 1.12 15.60
CA GLU A 73 12.60 -0.31 15.42
C GLU A 73 12.32 -0.81 14.00
N ILE A 74 11.28 -0.29 13.33
CA ILE A 74 11.00 -0.61 11.91
C ILE A 74 12.13 -0.08 11.01
N ILE A 75 12.58 1.16 11.26
CA ILE A 75 13.67 1.78 10.50
C ILE A 75 14.99 1.02 10.75
N ASP A 76 15.27 0.58 11.99
CA ASP A 76 16.39 -0.29 12.31
C ASP A 76 16.38 -1.57 11.48
N ALA A 77 15.23 -2.27 11.47
CA ALA A 77 15.08 -3.54 10.77
C ALA A 77 15.24 -3.39 9.24
N LEU A 78 14.74 -2.30 8.65
CA LEU A 78 14.97 -1.97 7.24
C LEU A 78 16.46 -1.70 6.98
N THR A 79 17.07 -0.86 7.81
CA THR A 79 18.50 -0.47 7.68
C THR A 79 19.42 -1.68 7.75
N GLU A 80 19.21 -2.57 8.71
CA GLU A 80 19.99 -3.81 8.87
C GLU A 80 19.92 -4.71 7.62
N ARG A 81 18.75 -4.81 6.99
CA ARG A 81 18.56 -5.64 5.80
C ARG A 81 19.08 -5.00 4.51
N VAL A 82 19.02 -3.69 4.41
CA VAL A 82 19.45 -2.95 3.22
C VAL A 82 20.98 -2.77 3.18
N LYS A 83 21.58 -2.47 4.33
CA LYS A 83 23.02 -2.19 4.45
C LYS A 83 23.96 -3.17 3.74
N PRO A 84 23.74 -4.52 3.80
CA PRO A 84 24.60 -5.48 3.10
C PRO A 84 24.51 -5.44 1.57
N LEU A 85 23.49 -4.81 1.01
CA LEU A 85 23.28 -4.69 -0.44
C LEU A 85 24.00 -3.48 -1.04
N LEU A 86 24.38 -2.53 -0.19
CA LEU A 86 25.09 -1.33 -0.61
C LEU A 86 26.56 -1.71 -0.84
N SER A 87 26.92 -1.78 -2.09
CA SER A 87 28.19 -2.33 -2.54
C SER A 87 29.09 -1.22 -3.11
N ASP A 88 30.39 -1.29 -2.85
CA ASP A 88 31.43 -0.41 -3.40
C ASP A 88 31.57 -0.52 -4.94
N ARG A 89 30.72 -1.35 -5.59
CA ARG A 89 30.71 -1.51 -7.07
C ARG A 89 30.10 -0.33 -7.81
N TYR A 90 29.38 0.55 -7.12
CA TYR A 90 28.72 1.71 -7.70
C TYR A 90 29.41 3.00 -7.24
N GLU A 91 29.51 3.96 -8.16
CA GLU A 91 30.09 5.26 -7.86
C GLU A 91 29.20 6.05 -6.87
N GLU A 92 27.88 5.86 -7.02
CA GLU A 92 26.89 6.50 -6.16
C GLU A 92 25.85 5.48 -5.71
N VAL A 93 25.52 5.47 -4.44
CA VAL A 93 24.52 4.60 -3.85
C VAL A 93 23.47 5.45 -3.14
N ALA A 94 22.20 5.11 -3.31
CA ALA A 94 21.09 5.84 -2.73
C ALA A 94 19.98 4.90 -2.22
N ILE A 95 19.09 5.43 -1.40
CA ILE A 95 17.79 4.85 -1.12
C ILE A 95 16.75 5.60 -1.94
N ALA A 96 15.79 4.89 -2.54
CA ALA A 96 14.71 5.50 -3.29
C ALA A 96 13.35 5.17 -2.66
N GLY A 97 12.42 6.13 -2.71
CA GLY A 97 11.04 5.93 -2.28
C GLY A 97 10.05 6.74 -3.11
N GLY A 98 8.85 6.19 -3.29
CA GLY A 98 7.77 6.80 -4.05
C GLY A 98 6.82 7.65 -3.21
N GLN A 99 6.24 8.68 -3.83
CA GLN A 99 5.21 9.53 -3.22
C GLN A 99 3.99 8.70 -2.81
N THR A 100 3.53 8.75 -1.59
CA THR A 100 3.92 9.66 -0.48
C THR A 100 4.46 8.89 0.71
N ARG A 101 3.86 7.71 0.99
CA ARG A 101 4.12 6.95 2.23
C ARG A 101 5.47 6.25 2.25
N ASP A 102 5.99 5.91 1.07
CA ASP A 102 7.31 5.30 1.01
C ASP A 102 8.38 6.21 1.62
N TRP A 103 8.26 7.53 1.42
CA TRP A 103 9.21 8.52 1.96
C TRP A 103 9.33 8.49 3.48
N LEU A 104 8.24 8.09 4.19
CA LEU A 104 8.25 7.94 5.65
C LEU A 104 9.24 6.88 6.13
N PHE A 105 9.49 5.86 5.31
CA PHE A 105 10.38 4.75 5.66
C PHE A 105 11.72 4.85 4.93
N SER A 106 11.72 5.20 3.67
CA SER A 106 12.92 5.28 2.83
C SER A 106 13.85 6.43 3.27
N GLY A 107 13.27 7.58 3.62
CA GLY A 107 14.03 8.76 4.06
C GLY A 107 14.87 8.51 5.31
N PRO A 108 14.30 8.05 6.44
CA PRO A 108 15.06 7.72 7.64
C PRO A 108 16.13 6.65 7.42
N VAL A 109 15.85 5.62 6.59
CA VAL A 109 16.89 4.61 6.24
C VAL A 109 18.07 5.27 5.51
N ALA A 110 17.81 6.16 4.54
CA ALA A 110 18.87 6.89 3.85
C ALA A 110 19.70 7.74 4.82
N ALA A 111 19.05 8.46 5.74
CA ALA A 111 19.70 9.27 6.75
C ALA A 111 20.58 8.43 7.69
N ARG A 112 20.11 7.28 8.16
CA ARG A 112 20.90 6.36 9.02
C ARG A 112 22.11 5.78 8.32
N LEU A 113 22.00 5.54 7.02
CA LEU A 113 23.11 5.04 6.20
C LEU A 113 24.05 6.15 5.74
N ALA A 114 23.71 7.41 6.00
CA ALA A 114 24.44 8.60 5.55
C ALA A 114 24.65 8.61 4.02
N ILE A 115 23.63 8.22 3.26
CA ILE A 115 23.61 8.21 1.80
C ILE A 115 22.41 9.02 1.26
N PRO A 116 22.47 9.49 0.01
CA PRO A 116 21.36 10.25 -0.59
C PRO A 116 20.04 9.49 -0.63
N HIS A 117 18.94 10.24 -0.56
CA HIS A 117 17.59 9.76 -0.79
C HIS A 117 17.06 10.25 -2.14
N ILE A 118 16.55 9.35 -2.99
CA ILE A 118 15.87 9.66 -4.24
C ILE A 118 14.37 9.66 -4.00
N SER A 119 13.77 10.83 -4.06
CA SER A 119 12.32 11.01 -3.93
C SER A 119 11.66 11.00 -5.31
N LEU A 120 10.72 10.07 -5.51
CA LEU A 120 9.98 9.87 -6.75
C LEU A 120 8.56 10.40 -6.61
N TYR A 121 8.17 11.30 -7.51
CA TYR A 121 6.85 11.91 -7.53
C TYR A 121 5.95 11.27 -8.60
N LYS A 122 4.64 11.27 -8.35
CA LYS A 122 3.64 10.71 -9.28
C LYS A 122 3.55 11.43 -10.61
N ASP A 123 3.96 12.67 -10.66
CA ASP A 123 4.03 13.49 -11.87
C ASP A 123 5.29 13.27 -12.72
N GLY A 124 6.18 12.36 -12.28
CA GLY A 124 7.43 12.04 -12.97
C GLY A 124 8.64 12.81 -12.48
N LYS A 125 8.49 13.77 -11.56
CA LYS A 125 9.60 14.50 -10.95
C LYS A 125 10.48 13.57 -10.13
N ILE A 126 11.79 13.78 -10.17
CA ILE A 126 12.79 13.14 -9.32
C ILE A 126 13.52 14.24 -8.55
N GLU A 127 13.73 14.00 -7.26
CA GLU A 127 14.48 14.88 -6.38
C GLU A 127 15.50 14.07 -5.59
N LEU A 128 16.74 14.57 -5.51
CA LEU A 128 17.82 13.95 -4.74
C LEU A 128 18.06 14.77 -3.46
N ILE A 129 17.94 14.12 -2.33
CA ILE A 129 18.14 14.73 -1.01
C ILE A 129 19.44 14.18 -0.41
N TYR A 130 20.41 15.04 -0.15
CA TYR A 130 21.69 14.68 0.45
C TYR A 130 21.66 14.66 1.98
N GLY A 131 20.69 15.36 2.58
CA GLY A 131 20.51 15.46 4.03
C GLY A 131 19.43 16.49 4.40
N PRO A 132 19.21 16.74 5.69
CA PRO A 132 18.25 17.74 6.14
C PRO A 132 18.58 19.13 5.57
N GLY A 133 17.73 19.65 4.71
CA GLY A 133 17.86 20.98 4.12
C GLY A 133 18.57 21.05 2.77
N GLU A 134 19.07 19.94 2.23
CA GLU A 134 19.77 19.92 0.94
C GLU A 134 19.05 19.00 -0.06
N ALA A 135 18.48 19.60 -1.11
CA ALA A 135 17.81 18.87 -2.19
C ALA A 135 18.22 19.40 -3.55
N GLU A 136 18.39 18.50 -4.53
CA GLU A 136 18.64 18.80 -5.93
C GLU A 136 17.48 18.28 -6.79
N LEU A 137 16.97 19.16 -7.66
CA LEU A 137 15.92 18.81 -8.63
C LEU A 137 16.55 18.29 -9.91
N GLU A 138 15.94 17.25 -10.51
CA GLU A 138 16.39 16.64 -11.76
C GLU A 138 17.89 16.24 -11.75
N PRO A 139 18.33 15.49 -10.74
CA PRO A 139 19.73 15.17 -10.57
C PRO A 139 20.28 14.30 -11.71
N ARG A 140 21.59 14.38 -11.94
CA ARG A 140 22.27 13.47 -12.85
C ARG A 140 22.61 12.15 -12.15
N LEU A 141 21.72 11.17 -12.29
CA LEU A 141 21.82 9.87 -11.60
C LEU A 141 22.53 8.78 -12.42
N ARG A 142 23.40 9.16 -13.35
CA ARG A 142 24.09 8.18 -14.20
C ARG A 142 25.07 7.32 -13.41
N LYS A 143 25.02 5.98 -13.63
CA LYS A 143 25.82 4.96 -12.94
C LYS A 143 25.55 4.82 -11.44
N SER A 144 24.41 5.33 -10.98
CA SER A 144 23.98 5.18 -9.58
C SER A 144 23.28 3.83 -9.37
N TYR A 145 23.34 3.34 -8.16
CA TYR A 145 22.58 2.21 -7.67
C TYR A 145 21.61 2.67 -6.59
N ALA A 146 20.37 2.19 -6.63
CA ALA A 146 19.43 2.46 -5.56
C ALA A 146 18.73 1.19 -5.09
N VAL A 147 18.48 1.11 -3.78
CA VAL A 147 17.53 0.19 -3.19
C VAL A 147 16.22 0.94 -3.01
N HIS A 148 15.14 0.41 -3.61
CA HIS A 148 13.81 0.97 -3.41
C HIS A 148 13.23 0.52 -2.06
N ILE A 149 12.63 1.44 -1.31
CA ILE A 149 11.92 1.13 -0.05
C ILE A 149 10.52 1.69 -0.14
N GLY A 150 9.53 0.81 0.01
CA GLY A 150 8.11 1.13 0.08
C GLY A 150 7.49 0.86 1.45
N ASP A 151 6.31 1.39 1.67
CA ASP A 151 5.53 1.15 2.88
C ASP A 151 4.83 -0.21 2.86
N LEU A 152 4.14 -0.49 1.77
CA LEU A 152 3.25 -1.63 1.60
C LEU A 152 3.27 -2.12 0.16
N ILE A 153 3.38 -3.43 -0.05
CA ILE A 153 3.16 -4.05 -1.36
C ILE A 153 1.88 -4.90 -1.39
N THR A 154 1.07 -4.69 -2.43
CA THR A 154 -0.11 -5.49 -2.77
C THR A 154 0.12 -6.18 -4.11
N SER A 155 -0.41 -5.66 -5.22
CA SER A 155 -0.06 -6.08 -6.58
C SER A 155 1.29 -5.53 -7.05
N GLY A 156 1.90 -4.60 -6.32
CA GLY A 156 3.17 -3.97 -6.69
C GLY A 156 3.10 -2.98 -7.86
N SER A 157 1.91 -2.66 -8.37
CA SER A 157 1.75 -1.83 -9.58
C SER A 157 2.34 -0.42 -9.45
N SER A 158 2.37 0.16 -8.25
CA SER A 158 3.05 1.45 -8.02
C SER A 158 4.57 1.33 -8.13
N THR A 159 5.14 0.18 -7.79
CA THR A 159 6.58 -0.06 -7.84
C THR A 159 7.01 -0.54 -9.23
N TYR A 160 6.28 -1.52 -9.79
CA TYR A 160 6.50 -2.04 -11.13
C TYR A 160 5.21 -2.64 -11.70
N SER A 161 4.71 -2.09 -12.81
CA SER A 161 3.57 -2.63 -13.55
C SER A 161 4.01 -3.24 -14.88
N PRO A 162 4.04 -4.58 -15.01
CA PRO A 162 4.47 -5.26 -16.22
C PRO A 162 3.40 -5.27 -17.33
N LEU A 163 2.14 -5.00 -16.98
CA LEU A 163 1.00 -5.06 -17.92
C LEU A 163 0.93 -3.84 -18.85
N GLU A 164 1.69 -2.79 -18.57
CA GLU A 164 1.78 -1.60 -19.39
C GLU A 164 3.00 -1.65 -20.31
N ASN A 165 2.87 -1.10 -21.49
CA ASN A 165 3.97 -1.01 -22.46
C ASN A 165 4.13 0.45 -22.94
N PRO A 166 5.19 1.19 -22.49
CA PRO A 166 6.24 0.70 -21.60
C PRO A 166 5.74 0.42 -20.18
N SER A 167 6.45 -0.44 -19.42
CA SER A 167 6.16 -0.70 -18.02
C SER A 167 6.24 0.58 -17.18
N THR A 168 5.34 0.72 -16.20
CA THR A 168 5.24 1.92 -15.36
C THR A 168 5.54 1.60 -13.90
N GLY A 169 5.67 2.65 -13.08
CA GLY A 169 5.98 2.57 -11.65
C GLY A 169 7.35 3.16 -11.30
N TRP A 170 7.71 3.05 -10.03
CA TRP A 170 8.92 3.67 -9.49
C TRP A 170 10.22 3.08 -10.07
N VAL A 171 10.27 1.76 -10.25
CA VAL A 171 11.45 1.09 -10.83
C VAL A 171 11.70 1.50 -12.28
N PRO A 172 10.73 1.47 -13.19
CA PRO A 172 10.90 2.01 -14.54
C PRO A 172 11.35 3.46 -14.57
N MET A 173 10.81 4.29 -13.68
CA MET A 173 11.17 5.70 -13.58
C MET A 173 12.65 5.90 -13.18
N LEU A 174 13.12 5.16 -12.17
CA LEU A 174 14.53 5.15 -11.76
C LEU A 174 15.44 4.68 -12.89
N ARG A 175 15.08 3.59 -13.57
CA ARG A 175 15.87 3.05 -14.69
C ARG A 175 15.95 4.00 -15.87
N ALA A 176 14.87 4.72 -16.17
CA ALA A 176 14.85 5.77 -17.19
C ALA A 176 15.79 6.93 -16.85
N ALA A 177 15.99 7.22 -15.56
CA ALA A 177 16.95 8.20 -15.07
C ALA A 177 18.41 7.69 -15.03
N GLY A 178 18.64 6.41 -15.39
CA GLY A 178 19.98 5.80 -15.42
C GLY A 178 20.41 5.11 -14.12
N VAL A 179 19.46 4.89 -13.20
CA VAL A 179 19.70 4.23 -11.91
C VAL A 179 19.50 2.71 -12.04
N THR A 180 20.44 1.93 -11.56
CA THR A 180 20.27 0.48 -11.40
C THR A 180 19.44 0.18 -10.16
N VAL A 181 18.37 -0.60 -10.31
CA VAL A 181 17.49 -1.05 -9.23
C VAL A 181 17.19 -2.54 -9.43
N ASP A 182 17.65 -3.36 -8.49
CA ASP A 182 17.43 -4.81 -8.49
C ASP A 182 16.89 -5.33 -7.15
N ASN A 183 16.69 -4.44 -6.17
CA ASN A 183 16.12 -4.76 -4.87
C ASN A 183 15.04 -3.75 -4.48
N SER A 184 13.92 -4.27 -3.95
CA SER A 184 12.86 -3.49 -3.35
C SER A 184 12.51 -4.07 -1.99
N PHE A 185 12.48 -3.22 -0.96
CA PHE A 185 12.05 -3.56 0.39
C PHE A 185 10.72 -2.92 0.71
N THR A 186 9.90 -3.60 1.51
CA THR A 186 8.68 -3.01 2.05
C THR A 186 8.52 -3.37 3.52
N VAL A 187 7.83 -2.52 4.28
CA VAL A 187 7.49 -2.85 5.66
C VAL A 187 6.53 -4.04 5.69
N VAL A 188 5.50 -4.01 4.85
CA VAL A 188 4.46 -5.05 4.81
C VAL A 188 4.24 -5.54 3.38
N SER A 189 4.21 -6.87 3.20
CA SER A 189 3.64 -7.52 2.01
C SER A 189 2.29 -8.15 2.33
N ARG A 190 1.30 -7.88 1.48
CA ARG A 190 0.00 -8.54 1.55
C ARG A 190 -0.05 -9.85 0.76
N LEU A 191 1.04 -10.23 0.09
CA LEU A 191 1.13 -11.42 -0.76
C LEU A 191 -0.03 -11.49 -1.78
N GLN A 192 -0.15 -10.46 -2.60
CA GLN A 192 -1.21 -10.29 -3.60
C GLN A 192 -0.65 -10.13 -5.03
N GLY A 193 0.46 -10.79 -5.34
CA GLY A 193 1.08 -10.81 -6.67
C GLY A 193 2.16 -9.74 -6.88
N GLY A 194 2.47 -8.91 -5.87
CA GLY A 194 3.47 -7.85 -6.01
C GLY A 194 4.88 -8.37 -6.18
N GLU A 195 5.21 -9.45 -5.48
CA GLU A 195 6.50 -10.13 -5.57
C GLU A 195 6.74 -10.70 -6.97
N GLU A 196 5.73 -11.33 -7.53
CA GLU A 196 5.76 -11.91 -8.89
C GLU A 196 5.89 -10.82 -9.96
N ASN A 197 5.21 -9.70 -9.78
CA ASN A 197 5.32 -8.56 -10.70
C ASN A 197 6.71 -7.93 -10.65
N LEU A 198 7.28 -7.74 -9.46
CA LEU A 198 8.64 -7.24 -9.31
C LEU A 198 9.68 -8.19 -9.92
N ALA A 199 9.49 -9.50 -9.75
CA ALA A 199 10.36 -10.51 -10.35
C ALA A 199 10.38 -10.46 -11.89
N GLN A 200 9.25 -10.15 -12.55
CA GLN A 200 9.20 -9.91 -13.99
C GLN A 200 10.05 -8.70 -14.41
N GLY A 201 10.19 -7.72 -13.51
CA GLY A 201 11.07 -6.57 -13.69
C GLY A 201 12.53 -6.85 -13.30
N ASN A 202 12.92 -8.09 -12.99
CA ASN A 202 14.22 -8.42 -12.41
C ASN A 202 14.53 -7.61 -11.13
N VAL A 203 13.53 -7.46 -10.27
CA VAL A 203 13.66 -6.83 -8.96
C VAL A 203 13.32 -7.85 -7.88
N GLN A 204 14.27 -8.09 -6.98
CA GLN A 204 14.06 -8.94 -5.82
C GLN A 204 13.19 -8.19 -4.81
N SER A 205 12.04 -8.76 -4.48
CA SER A 205 11.15 -8.23 -3.44
C SER A 205 11.51 -8.80 -2.08
N ASN A 206 11.61 -7.94 -1.09
CA ASN A 206 11.84 -8.27 0.31
C ASN A 206 10.88 -7.50 1.20
N SER A 207 10.35 -8.14 2.24
CA SER A 207 9.45 -7.47 3.18
C SER A 207 9.80 -7.82 4.62
N LEU A 208 9.56 -6.88 5.54
CA LEU A 208 9.74 -7.15 6.97
C LEU A 208 8.64 -8.04 7.49
N VAL A 209 7.40 -7.81 7.03
CA VAL A 209 6.20 -8.55 7.46
C VAL A 209 5.47 -9.09 6.24
N PHE A 210 5.11 -10.37 6.28
CA PHE A 210 4.25 -11.01 5.31
C PHE A 210 2.89 -11.30 5.98
N ILE A 211 1.79 -10.80 5.38
CA ILE A 211 0.44 -11.15 5.83
C ILE A 211 0.07 -12.50 5.24
N ASP A 212 0.74 -13.53 5.75
CA ASP A 212 0.51 -14.93 5.48
C ASP A 212 -0.46 -15.57 6.49
N GLU A 213 -0.67 -16.88 6.39
CA GLU A 213 -1.56 -17.59 7.28
C GLU A 213 -1.06 -17.57 8.74
N ASP A 214 0.24 -17.68 8.98
CA ASP A 214 0.83 -17.64 10.32
C ASP A 214 0.63 -16.27 10.98
N PHE A 215 0.85 -15.19 10.22
CA PHE A 215 0.57 -13.83 10.67
C PHE A 215 -0.92 -13.67 11.03
N LEU A 216 -1.83 -14.11 10.14
CA LEU A 216 -3.27 -13.99 10.34
C LEU A 216 -3.74 -14.79 11.56
N ARG A 217 -3.23 -16.00 11.74
CA ARG A 217 -3.57 -16.82 12.93
C ARG A 217 -3.14 -16.16 14.23
N LYS A 218 -2.01 -15.47 14.23
CA LYS A 218 -1.45 -14.86 15.44
C LYS A 218 -2.05 -13.48 15.77
N HIS A 219 -2.37 -12.67 14.73
CA HIS A 219 -2.66 -11.25 14.91
C HIS A 219 -4.09 -10.85 14.55
N SER A 220 -4.92 -11.75 13.99
CA SER A 220 -6.31 -11.46 13.68
C SER A 220 -7.23 -11.69 14.89
N LYS A 221 -8.26 -10.85 15.00
CA LYS A 221 -9.34 -11.04 16.00
C LYS A 221 -10.20 -12.27 15.68
N ASN A 222 -10.38 -12.57 14.38
CA ASN A 222 -11.06 -13.74 13.88
C ASN A 222 -10.15 -14.48 12.90
N PRO A 223 -9.21 -15.33 13.41
CA PRO A 223 -8.19 -15.99 12.59
C PRO A 223 -8.78 -16.88 11.50
N GLU A 224 -9.82 -17.66 11.81
CA GLU A 224 -10.42 -18.58 10.84
C GLU A 224 -11.03 -17.82 9.65
N ARG A 225 -11.75 -16.71 9.92
CA ARG A 225 -12.30 -15.85 8.88
C ARG A 225 -11.20 -15.24 8.03
N ALA A 226 -10.14 -14.72 8.66
CA ALA A 226 -9.05 -14.06 7.97
C ALA A 226 -8.26 -15.04 7.08
N VAL A 227 -8.00 -16.24 7.55
CA VAL A 227 -7.34 -17.32 6.81
C VAL A 227 -8.21 -17.80 5.65
N ALA A 228 -9.51 -18.03 5.88
CA ALA A 228 -10.43 -18.45 4.82
C ALA A 228 -10.48 -17.41 3.69
N TYR A 229 -10.62 -16.14 4.04
CA TYR A 229 -10.57 -15.04 3.06
C TYR A 229 -9.22 -14.98 2.33
N LYS A 230 -8.10 -15.15 3.02
CA LYS A 230 -6.76 -15.10 2.40
C LYS A 230 -6.55 -16.23 1.38
N LYS A 231 -7.10 -17.42 1.64
CA LYS A 231 -6.99 -18.58 0.75
C LYS A 231 -7.73 -18.36 -0.58
N ASP A 232 -8.95 -17.84 -0.51
CA ASP A 232 -9.77 -17.54 -1.70
C ASP A 232 -10.71 -16.35 -1.41
N PRO A 233 -10.24 -15.11 -1.68
CA PRO A 233 -11.04 -13.92 -1.43
C PRO A 233 -12.34 -13.86 -2.24
N ASP A 234 -12.34 -14.40 -3.46
CA ASP A 234 -13.49 -14.35 -4.35
C ASP A 234 -14.56 -15.36 -3.90
N ALA A 235 -14.19 -16.62 -3.60
CA ALA A 235 -15.11 -17.62 -3.04
C ALA A 235 -15.66 -17.20 -1.67
N TRP A 236 -14.81 -16.65 -0.80
CA TRP A 236 -15.26 -16.13 0.48
C TRP A 236 -16.27 -14.98 0.32
N SER A 237 -16.00 -14.05 -0.60
CA SER A 237 -16.89 -12.92 -0.88
C SER A 237 -18.24 -13.38 -1.46
N GLU A 238 -18.23 -14.36 -2.34
CA GLU A 238 -19.45 -14.97 -2.89
C GLU A 238 -20.29 -15.60 -1.77
N GLN A 239 -19.68 -16.43 -0.93
CA GLN A 239 -20.38 -17.05 0.21
C GLN A 239 -20.96 -15.98 1.13
N TYR A 240 -20.16 -14.98 1.51
CA TYR A 240 -20.63 -13.87 2.35
C TYR A 240 -21.84 -13.16 1.79
N LEU A 241 -21.83 -12.84 0.48
CA LEU A 241 -22.95 -12.14 -0.18
C LEU A 241 -24.20 -13.01 -0.30
N ARG A 242 -24.07 -14.32 -0.51
CA ARG A 242 -25.20 -15.25 -0.52
C ARG A 242 -25.87 -15.33 0.84
N GLU A 243 -25.10 -15.35 1.91
CA GLU A 243 -25.58 -15.46 3.29
C GLU A 243 -26.13 -14.13 3.84
N ASN A 244 -25.39 -13.04 3.66
CA ASN A 244 -25.63 -11.76 4.34
C ASN A 244 -26.16 -10.65 3.43
N GLY A 245 -26.05 -10.80 2.10
CA GLY A 245 -26.36 -9.73 1.16
C GLY A 245 -25.33 -8.59 1.21
N ALA A 246 -25.75 -7.40 0.75
CA ALA A 246 -24.87 -6.25 0.58
C ALA A 246 -25.22 -5.05 1.50
N LEU A 247 -26.11 -5.23 2.47
CA LEU A 247 -26.57 -4.12 3.34
C LEU A 247 -25.42 -3.51 4.17
N ALA A 248 -24.41 -4.29 4.55
CA ALA A 248 -23.22 -3.79 5.23
C ALA A 248 -22.47 -2.72 4.43
N PHE A 249 -22.68 -2.65 3.12
CA PHE A 249 -21.98 -1.72 2.23
C PHE A 249 -22.84 -0.51 1.82
N ILE A 250 -24.04 -0.39 2.34
CA ILE A 250 -25.04 0.60 1.89
C ILE A 250 -24.51 2.04 1.90
N ALA A 251 -23.71 2.41 2.90
CA ALA A 251 -23.11 3.75 3.00
C ALA A 251 -22.22 4.13 1.80
N ASN A 252 -21.75 3.14 1.01
CA ASN A 252 -20.94 3.43 -0.18
C ASN A 252 -21.81 3.86 -1.37
N PHE A 253 -23.14 3.68 -1.30
CA PHE A 253 -24.09 4.05 -2.34
C PHE A 253 -24.64 5.47 -2.19
N ASP A 254 -24.11 6.27 -1.24
CA ASP A 254 -24.46 7.69 -1.12
C ASP A 254 -24.16 8.41 -2.45
N PRO A 255 -25.17 8.98 -3.13
CA PRO A 255 -24.99 9.65 -4.43
C PRO A 255 -24.07 10.88 -4.36
N ASN A 256 -23.92 11.48 -3.16
CA ASN A 256 -23.03 12.61 -2.91
C ASN A 256 -21.70 12.16 -2.24
N GLY A 257 -21.55 10.87 -2.01
CA GLY A 257 -20.42 10.30 -1.28
C GLY A 257 -19.21 10.04 -2.18
N LYS A 258 -18.02 10.27 -1.64
CA LYS A 258 -16.73 9.98 -2.32
C LYS A 258 -16.50 8.50 -2.65
N ASN A 259 -17.30 7.62 -2.08
CA ASN A 259 -17.14 6.15 -2.23
C ASN A 259 -18.03 5.57 -3.34
N LEU A 260 -18.83 6.36 -4.03
CA LEU A 260 -19.76 5.89 -5.05
C LEU A 260 -19.07 5.08 -6.17
N VAL A 261 -17.84 5.46 -6.55
CA VAL A 261 -17.04 4.69 -7.52
C VAL A 261 -16.77 3.26 -7.04
N ARG A 262 -16.58 3.06 -5.74
CA ARG A 262 -16.39 1.70 -5.16
C ARG A 262 -17.67 0.89 -5.23
N ALA A 263 -18.82 1.52 -4.96
CA ALA A 263 -20.13 0.89 -5.04
C ALA A 263 -20.46 0.43 -6.47
N ARG A 264 -20.11 1.24 -7.49
CA ARG A 264 -20.28 0.86 -8.89
C ARG A 264 -19.45 -0.37 -9.26
N ARG A 265 -18.14 -0.33 -8.95
CA ARG A 265 -17.25 -1.46 -9.18
C ARG A 265 -17.67 -2.72 -8.42
N PHE A 266 -18.23 -2.54 -7.22
CA PHE A 266 -18.78 -3.65 -6.45
C PHE A 266 -19.95 -4.31 -7.20
N LEU A 267 -20.88 -3.53 -7.77
CA LEU A 267 -21.99 -4.09 -8.55
C LEU A 267 -21.53 -4.74 -9.86
N GLU A 268 -20.50 -4.17 -10.52
CA GLU A 268 -19.88 -4.79 -11.69
C GLU A 268 -19.35 -6.19 -11.37
N HIS A 269 -18.72 -6.37 -10.21
CA HIS A 269 -18.16 -7.66 -9.80
C HIS A 269 -19.20 -8.62 -9.23
N HIS A 270 -20.20 -8.13 -8.50
CA HIS A 270 -20.99 -8.98 -7.60
C HIS A 270 -22.50 -8.96 -7.84
N SER A 271 -23.02 -8.14 -8.78
CA SER A 271 -24.48 -8.05 -9.02
C SER A 271 -25.11 -9.38 -9.41
N HIS A 272 -24.40 -10.23 -10.15
CA HIS A 272 -24.89 -11.56 -10.53
C HIS A 272 -25.10 -12.45 -9.29
N ILE A 273 -24.15 -12.45 -8.32
CA ILE A 273 -24.25 -13.21 -7.08
C ILE A 273 -25.46 -12.76 -6.27
N LEU A 274 -25.67 -11.44 -6.13
CA LEU A 274 -26.79 -10.88 -5.40
C LEU A 274 -28.14 -11.22 -6.05
N LYS A 275 -28.23 -11.24 -7.39
CA LYS A 275 -29.42 -11.64 -8.14
C LYS A 275 -29.73 -13.12 -7.94
N ASP A 276 -28.74 -13.98 -8.12
CA ASP A 276 -28.88 -15.44 -7.98
C ASP A 276 -29.28 -15.84 -6.56
N ALA A 277 -28.77 -15.12 -5.54
CA ALA A 277 -29.11 -15.33 -4.14
C ALA A 277 -30.43 -14.65 -3.71
N GLY A 278 -31.14 -13.94 -4.61
CA GLY A 278 -32.36 -13.18 -4.29
C GLY A 278 -32.12 -11.97 -3.36
N ARG A 279 -30.88 -11.50 -3.22
CA ARG A 279 -30.48 -10.42 -2.30
C ARG A 279 -30.50 -9.03 -2.94
N MET A 280 -30.57 -8.93 -4.27
CA MET A 280 -30.53 -7.65 -5.00
C MET A 280 -31.71 -6.75 -4.63
N LYS A 281 -32.94 -7.27 -4.57
CA LYS A 281 -34.12 -6.48 -4.18
C LYS A 281 -34.02 -5.86 -2.80
N GLY A 282 -33.36 -6.55 -1.85
CA GLY A 282 -33.12 -6.01 -0.51
C GLY A 282 -32.17 -4.81 -0.54
N LEU A 283 -31.12 -4.86 -1.37
CA LEU A 283 -30.21 -3.75 -1.57
C LEU A 283 -30.92 -2.56 -2.24
N GLU A 284 -31.68 -2.80 -3.33
CA GLU A 284 -32.45 -1.78 -4.04
C GLU A 284 -33.42 -1.04 -3.10
N ALA A 285 -34.18 -1.80 -2.29
CA ALA A 285 -35.13 -1.22 -1.32
C ALA A 285 -34.41 -0.37 -0.26
N ALA A 286 -33.32 -0.86 0.31
CA ALA A 286 -32.57 -0.15 1.34
C ALA A 286 -31.89 1.13 0.79
N VAL A 287 -31.39 1.10 -0.45
CA VAL A 287 -30.81 2.28 -1.10
C VAL A 287 -31.90 3.34 -1.37
N LEU A 288 -33.06 2.93 -1.85
CA LEU A 288 -34.20 3.84 -2.05
C LEU A 288 -34.68 4.45 -0.72
N GLU A 289 -34.79 3.64 0.33
CA GLU A 289 -35.19 4.11 1.67
C GLU A 289 -34.19 5.11 2.24
N GLN A 290 -32.89 4.81 2.15
CA GLN A 290 -31.83 5.62 2.77
C GLN A 290 -31.51 6.90 2.00
N PHE A 291 -31.55 6.87 0.65
CA PHE A 291 -31.08 7.98 -0.19
C PHE A 291 -32.19 8.62 -1.04
N GLY A 292 -33.41 8.09 -1.00
CA GLY A 292 -34.55 8.61 -1.76
C GLY A 292 -34.42 8.49 -3.28
N LYS A 293 -33.47 7.68 -3.76
CA LYS A 293 -33.21 7.45 -5.19
C LYS A 293 -33.08 5.97 -5.49
N PRO A 294 -33.60 5.50 -6.63
CA PRO A 294 -33.41 4.12 -7.09
C PRO A 294 -31.91 3.80 -7.30
N LEU A 295 -31.52 2.54 -7.10
CA LEU A 295 -30.13 2.09 -7.22
C LEU A 295 -29.57 2.32 -8.62
N ASP A 296 -30.34 2.09 -9.65
CA ASP A 296 -29.97 2.29 -11.05
C ASP A 296 -29.67 3.78 -11.35
N GLU A 297 -30.46 4.72 -10.83
CA GLU A 297 -30.17 6.14 -10.96
C GLU A 297 -28.88 6.56 -10.29
N ILE A 298 -28.57 6.00 -9.11
CA ILE A 298 -27.34 6.30 -8.37
C ILE A 298 -26.11 5.77 -9.11
N VAL A 299 -26.22 4.58 -9.71
CA VAL A 299 -25.07 3.90 -10.33
C VAL A 299 -24.81 4.41 -11.75
N VAL A 300 -25.81 4.84 -12.50
CA VAL A 300 -25.68 5.30 -13.90
C VAL A 300 -25.15 6.74 -14.02
N VAL A 301 -25.33 7.60 -13.03
CA VAL A 301 -24.94 9.05 -13.06
C VAL A 301 -23.41 9.30 -13.11
N GLY A 302 -22.62 8.46 -13.73
CA GLY A 302 -21.16 8.64 -13.80
C GLY A 302 -20.47 8.05 -15.02
N GLY A 303 -21.18 7.82 -16.09
CA GLY A 303 -20.58 7.56 -17.39
C GLY A 303 -20.28 8.86 -18.13
N LYS A 304 -19.22 9.57 -17.75
CA LYS A 304 -18.48 10.51 -18.62
C LYS A 304 -17.05 10.54 -18.13
#